data_9db8fb9af3576ec3d01062cc9bced4dc
#
_entry.id   9db8fb9af3576ec3d01062cc9bced4dc
#
_cell.length_a   1.000
_cell.length_b   1.000
_cell.length_c   1.000
_cell.angle_alpha   90.00
_cell.angle_beta   90.00
_cell.angle_gamma   90.00
#
_symmetry.space_group_name_H-M   'P 1'
#
loop_
_entity.id
_entity.type
_entity.pdbx_description
1 polymer ?
#
loop_
_entity_poly.entity_id
_entity_poly.type
_entity_poly.pdbx_seq_one_letter_code
_entity_poly.pdbx_strand_id
1 'polypeptide(L)'
;MRILVLLIFILFSAGTALASDRTEAGDIVRAGDHFMAAFAEQQADRGFEVEYTMGSLDPRLTLAACTDERISVEFSSDPWRTTQPSLLVSCDGERPWRMYQSVSVDIYGDALVAARPLNRGDRVTPAMVTTQRVVVNSVRRGTINDPQHLLGLEMKRPVNAGTPFTPDLVMAPDAVARGDHVMITASNGTFAVKSRGKALANARIGEQVRVENLASSRKIRARVTGPGQVEVAM
;
A
#
# COMPACT_ATOMS: atom_id res chain seq x y z
N MET A 1 2.38 -86.34 16.14
CA MET A 1 1.86 -85.00 16.45
C MET A 1 2.43 -84.06 15.43
N ARG A 2 1.62 -83.75 14.36
CA ARG A 2 2.02 -83.01 13.18
C ARG A 2 1.59 -81.55 13.41
N ILE A 3 2.54 -80.63 13.48
CA ILE A 3 2.30 -79.17 13.58
C ILE A 3 2.28 -78.62 12.16
N LEU A 4 1.11 -78.17 11.73
CA LEU A 4 0.86 -77.54 10.44
C LEU A 4 1.14 -76.01 10.60
N VAL A 5 2.25 -75.53 10.00
CA VAL A 5 2.58 -74.12 9.98
C VAL A 5 1.89 -73.46 8.78
N LEU A 6 0.88 -72.64 9.05
CA LEU A 6 0.16 -71.84 8.05
C LEU A 6 0.94 -70.57 7.81
N LEU A 7 1.59 -70.46 6.65
CA LEU A 7 2.23 -69.22 6.16
C LEU A 7 1.16 -68.34 5.54
N ILE A 8 0.80 -67.25 6.26
CA ILE A 8 -0.06 -66.20 5.72
C ILE A 8 0.80 -65.24 4.86
N PHE A 9 0.66 -65.33 3.55
CA PHE A 9 1.22 -64.38 2.59
C PHE A 9 0.36 -63.10 2.60
N ILE A 10 0.82 -62.02 3.24
CA ILE A 10 0.20 -60.68 3.13
C ILE A 10 0.69 -60.07 1.81
N LEU A 11 -0.18 -60.09 0.80
CA LEU A 11 0.02 -59.32 -0.42
C LEU A 11 -0.11 -57.82 -0.10
N PHE A 12 1.04 -57.16 -0.01
CA PHE A 12 1.14 -55.71 0.00
C PHE A 12 0.87 -55.26 -1.45
N SER A 13 -0.35 -54.88 -1.78
CA SER A 13 -0.67 -54.21 -3.03
C SER A 13 -0.11 -52.77 -2.94
N ALA A 14 1.11 -52.59 -3.45
CA ALA A 14 1.62 -51.24 -3.75
C ALA A 14 0.72 -50.62 -4.82
N GLY A 15 -0.19 -49.73 -4.38
CA GLY A 15 -0.94 -48.89 -5.30
C GLY A 15 0.06 -47.97 -6.01
N THR A 16 0.35 -48.25 -7.27
CA THR A 16 1.04 -47.36 -8.15
C THR A 16 0.12 -46.14 -8.35
N ALA A 17 0.40 -45.02 -7.69
CA ALA A 17 -0.18 -43.72 -8.07
C ALA A 17 0.19 -43.47 -9.52
N LEU A 18 -0.78 -43.56 -10.43
CA LEU A 18 -0.62 -43.14 -11.83
C LEU A 18 -0.35 -41.66 -11.79
N ALA A 19 0.91 -41.26 -11.96
CA ALA A 19 1.25 -39.89 -12.24
C ALA A 19 0.48 -39.45 -13.49
N SER A 20 -0.34 -38.43 -13.40
CA SER A 20 -1.08 -37.90 -14.56
C SER A 20 -0.07 -37.47 -15.61
N ASP A 21 -0.28 -37.94 -16.87
CA ASP A 21 0.59 -37.62 -18.00
C ASP A 21 0.46 -36.14 -18.45
N ARG A 22 -0.39 -35.36 -17.76
CA ARG A 22 -0.72 -33.96 -18.04
C ARG A 22 -1.11 -33.22 -16.78
N THR A 23 -0.89 -31.91 -16.78
CA THR A 23 -1.41 -30.99 -15.76
C THR A 23 -2.74 -30.42 -16.23
N GLU A 24 -3.78 -30.57 -15.45
CA GLU A 24 -5.12 -30.11 -15.77
C GLU A 24 -5.42 -28.75 -15.12
N ALA A 25 -6.49 -28.07 -15.57
CA ALA A 25 -6.95 -26.81 -15.00
C ALA A 25 -7.16 -26.89 -13.46
N GLY A 26 -7.67 -28.01 -12.98
CA GLY A 26 -7.90 -28.25 -11.55
C GLY A 26 -6.63 -28.27 -10.70
N ASP A 27 -5.51 -28.78 -11.25
CA ASP A 27 -4.23 -28.81 -10.55
C ASP A 27 -3.66 -27.41 -10.37
N ILE A 28 -3.82 -26.58 -11.41
CA ILE A 28 -3.37 -25.18 -11.41
C ILE A 28 -4.17 -24.36 -10.41
N VAL A 29 -5.51 -24.51 -10.41
CA VAL A 29 -6.38 -23.80 -9.46
C VAL A 29 -6.03 -24.20 -8.02
N ARG A 30 -5.77 -25.49 -7.78
CA ARG A 30 -5.39 -25.99 -6.47
C ARG A 30 -4.03 -25.45 -6.00
N ALA A 31 -3.04 -25.36 -6.90
CA ALA A 31 -1.74 -24.75 -6.59
C ALA A 31 -1.89 -23.26 -6.25
N GLY A 32 -2.70 -22.53 -7.03
CA GLY A 32 -3.04 -21.12 -6.77
C GLY A 32 -3.76 -20.94 -5.44
N ASP A 33 -4.73 -21.79 -5.13
CA ASP A 33 -5.49 -21.75 -3.88
C ASP A 33 -4.60 -22.01 -2.66
N HIS A 34 -3.72 -23.01 -2.73
CA HIS A 34 -2.73 -23.27 -1.68
C HIS A 34 -1.80 -22.08 -1.44
N PHE A 35 -1.33 -21.44 -2.51
CA PHE A 35 -0.51 -20.21 -2.43
C PHE A 35 -1.29 -19.08 -1.75
N MET A 36 -2.54 -18.87 -2.14
CA MET A 36 -3.38 -17.80 -1.57
C MET A 36 -3.73 -18.07 -0.10
N ALA A 37 -3.97 -19.32 0.27
CA ALA A 37 -4.20 -19.69 1.66
C ALA A 37 -2.98 -19.38 2.54
N ALA A 38 -1.78 -19.74 2.08
CA ALA A 38 -0.53 -19.41 2.78
C ALA A 38 -0.30 -17.90 2.86
N PHE A 39 -0.60 -17.16 1.80
CA PHE A 39 -0.56 -15.69 1.82
C PHE A 39 -1.52 -15.12 2.85
N ALA A 40 -2.77 -15.61 2.90
CA ALA A 40 -3.77 -15.14 3.86
C ALA A 40 -3.33 -15.39 5.31
N GLU A 41 -2.80 -16.57 5.61
CA GLU A 41 -2.26 -16.91 6.93
C GLU A 41 -1.09 -15.98 7.31
N GLN A 42 -0.15 -15.75 6.40
CA GLN A 42 0.96 -14.83 6.63
C GLN A 42 0.50 -13.39 6.90
N GLN A 43 -0.56 -12.93 6.24
CA GLN A 43 -1.10 -11.59 6.48
C GLN A 43 -1.91 -11.52 7.78
N ALA A 44 -2.55 -12.62 8.21
CA ALA A 44 -3.26 -12.68 9.49
C ALA A 44 -2.31 -12.44 10.69
N ASP A 45 -1.09 -12.96 10.64
CA ASP A 45 -0.04 -12.70 11.64
C ASP A 45 0.35 -11.21 11.72
N ARG A 46 0.08 -10.45 10.67
CA ARG A 46 0.34 -9.00 10.59
C ARG A 46 -0.90 -8.14 10.93
N GLY A 47 -2.01 -8.77 11.30
CA GLY A 47 -3.27 -8.11 11.65
C GLY A 47 -4.18 -7.77 10.46
N PHE A 48 -3.87 -8.31 9.28
CA PHE A 48 -4.74 -8.18 8.11
C PHE A 48 -5.60 -9.44 7.94
N GLU A 49 -6.78 -9.27 7.37
CA GLU A 49 -7.64 -10.36 6.95
C GLU A 49 -7.72 -10.35 5.43
N VAL A 50 -7.53 -11.51 4.81
CA VAL A 50 -7.52 -11.63 3.36
C VAL A 50 -8.67 -12.51 2.93
N GLU A 51 -9.58 -11.94 2.16
CA GLU A 51 -10.61 -12.67 1.44
C GLU A 51 -10.18 -12.79 -0.02
N TYR A 52 -10.30 -13.98 -0.61
CA TYR A 52 -9.93 -14.17 -1.99
C TYR A 52 -10.87 -15.12 -2.72
N THR A 53 -10.94 -14.97 -4.03
CA THR A 53 -11.69 -15.85 -4.92
C THR A 53 -10.86 -16.12 -6.17
N MET A 54 -10.58 -17.41 -6.42
CA MET A 54 -9.85 -17.83 -7.61
C MET A 54 -10.71 -17.66 -8.86
N GLY A 55 -10.12 -17.11 -9.92
CA GLY A 55 -10.76 -17.04 -11.21
C GLY A 55 -10.88 -18.43 -11.85
N SER A 56 -11.92 -18.64 -12.66
CA SER A 56 -12.12 -19.89 -13.39
C SER A 56 -11.12 -20.04 -14.55
N LEU A 57 -10.62 -21.24 -14.75
CA LEU A 57 -9.89 -21.64 -15.96
C LEU A 57 -10.78 -22.45 -16.88
N ASP A 58 -10.44 -22.48 -18.17
CA ASP A 58 -11.14 -23.37 -19.12
C ASP A 58 -10.92 -24.83 -18.67
N PRO A 59 -11.98 -25.61 -18.41
CA PRO A 59 -11.85 -27.02 -18.01
C PRO A 59 -11.13 -27.91 -19.02
N ARG A 60 -11.01 -27.44 -20.26
CA ARG A 60 -10.30 -28.15 -21.36
C ARG A 60 -8.80 -27.85 -21.36
N LEU A 61 -8.34 -26.93 -20.50
CA LEU A 61 -6.92 -26.61 -20.40
C LEU A 61 -6.15 -27.84 -19.94
N THR A 62 -5.18 -28.24 -20.74
CA THR A 62 -4.23 -29.29 -20.42
C THR A 62 -2.85 -28.82 -20.80
N LEU A 63 -1.90 -28.93 -19.86
CA LEU A 63 -0.51 -28.55 -20.03
C LEU A 63 0.39 -29.79 -19.94
N ALA A 64 1.68 -29.62 -20.24
CA ALA A 64 2.64 -30.69 -20.06
C ALA A 64 2.67 -31.14 -18.58
N ALA A 65 2.91 -32.40 -18.35
CA ALA A 65 2.99 -32.97 -17.00
C ALA A 65 3.96 -32.18 -16.12
N CYS A 66 3.51 -31.87 -14.91
CA CYS A 66 4.31 -31.24 -13.87
C CYS A 66 4.01 -31.88 -12.54
N THR A 67 5.02 -32.17 -11.77
CA THR A 67 4.84 -32.63 -10.38
C THR A 67 4.56 -31.41 -9.50
N ASP A 68 3.73 -31.55 -8.47
CA ASP A 68 3.35 -30.47 -7.57
C ASP A 68 4.55 -29.72 -6.99
N GLU A 69 5.65 -30.44 -6.71
CA GLU A 69 6.90 -29.87 -6.18
C GLU A 69 7.62 -28.93 -7.15
N ARG A 70 7.31 -29.01 -8.47
CA ARG A 70 7.88 -28.16 -9.52
C ARG A 70 6.94 -27.07 -9.99
N ILE A 71 5.72 -27.03 -9.49
CA ILE A 71 4.80 -25.93 -9.75
C ILE A 71 5.18 -24.79 -8.80
N SER A 72 5.52 -23.66 -9.37
CA SER A 72 5.74 -22.40 -8.62
C SER A 72 4.60 -21.43 -8.91
N VAL A 73 4.16 -20.73 -7.86
CA VAL A 73 3.12 -19.73 -7.93
C VAL A 73 3.64 -18.44 -7.31
N GLU A 74 3.46 -17.33 -8.00
CA GLU A 74 3.82 -16.01 -7.50
C GLU A 74 2.82 -14.95 -7.96
N PHE A 75 2.74 -13.83 -7.25
CA PHE A 75 2.00 -12.69 -7.74
C PHE A 75 2.72 -12.05 -8.93
N SER A 76 2.03 -11.89 -10.06
CA SER A 76 2.54 -11.13 -11.20
C SER A 76 2.38 -9.63 -11.06
N SER A 77 1.55 -9.19 -10.13
CA SER A 77 1.31 -7.80 -9.76
C SER A 77 1.13 -7.67 -8.25
N ASP A 78 1.48 -6.52 -7.70
CA ASP A 78 1.44 -6.27 -6.25
C ASP A 78 -0.01 -6.36 -5.71
N PRO A 79 -0.35 -7.35 -4.85
CA PRO A 79 -1.69 -7.53 -4.30
C PRO A 79 -2.11 -6.38 -3.35
N TRP A 80 -1.16 -5.56 -2.88
CA TRP A 80 -1.44 -4.39 -2.05
C TRP A 80 -1.91 -3.16 -2.83
N ARG A 81 -1.85 -3.21 -4.17
CA ARG A 81 -2.17 -2.08 -5.06
C ARG A 81 -3.38 -2.30 -5.94
N THR A 82 -3.96 -3.49 -5.90
CA THR A 82 -5.12 -3.87 -6.70
C THR A 82 -5.90 -4.99 -6.02
N THR A 83 -7.22 -4.96 -6.17
CA THR A 83 -8.10 -6.05 -5.73
C THR A 83 -8.20 -7.19 -6.76
N GLN A 84 -7.56 -7.04 -7.92
CA GLN A 84 -7.57 -8.06 -8.99
C GLN A 84 -6.14 -8.30 -9.49
N PRO A 85 -5.25 -8.85 -8.65
CA PRO A 85 -3.94 -9.28 -9.11
C PRO A 85 -4.07 -10.53 -9.99
N SER A 86 -2.99 -10.90 -10.68
CA SER A 86 -2.88 -12.18 -11.34
C SER A 86 -1.78 -12.99 -10.68
N LEU A 87 -1.96 -14.29 -10.62
CA LEU A 87 -0.92 -15.24 -10.26
C LEU A 87 -0.21 -15.72 -11.52
N LEU A 88 1.11 -15.74 -11.48
CA LEU A 88 1.93 -16.45 -12.45
C LEU A 88 2.15 -17.86 -11.90
N VAL A 89 1.60 -18.84 -12.59
CA VAL A 89 1.81 -20.27 -12.30
C VAL A 89 2.77 -20.81 -13.33
N SER A 90 3.84 -21.42 -12.90
CA SER A 90 4.86 -21.97 -13.81
C SER A 90 5.36 -23.33 -13.35
N CYS A 91 5.79 -24.11 -14.32
CA CYS A 91 6.46 -25.37 -14.12
C CYS A 91 7.81 -25.36 -14.81
N ASP A 92 8.86 -25.82 -14.12
CA ASP A 92 10.23 -25.93 -14.64
C ASP A 92 10.62 -27.38 -14.99
N GLY A 93 9.61 -28.25 -15.23
CA GLY A 93 9.80 -29.64 -15.61
C GLY A 93 10.47 -29.84 -16.97
N GLU A 94 10.42 -31.09 -17.51
CA GLU A 94 11.01 -31.43 -18.81
C GLU A 94 10.44 -30.61 -19.99
N ARG A 95 9.18 -30.24 -19.91
CA ARG A 95 8.50 -29.32 -20.84
C ARG A 95 7.97 -28.12 -20.07
N PRO A 96 8.77 -27.06 -19.89
CA PRO A 96 8.40 -25.91 -19.11
C PRO A 96 7.18 -25.18 -19.69
N TRP A 97 6.33 -24.66 -18.80
CA TRP A 97 5.19 -23.83 -19.18
C TRP A 97 4.95 -22.74 -18.14
N ARG A 98 4.24 -21.69 -18.56
CA ARG A 98 3.79 -20.58 -17.71
C ARG A 98 2.39 -20.18 -18.09
N MET A 99 1.60 -19.79 -17.11
CA MET A 99 0.29 -19.22 -17.34
C MET A 99 -0.09 -18.22 -16.26
N TYR A 100 -1.05 -17.40 -16.58
CA TYR A 100 -1.62 -16.46 -15.63
C TYR A 100 -2.99 -16.95 -15.20
N GLN A 101 -3.24 -16.88 -13.89
CA GLN A 101 -4.53 -17.12 -13.28
C GLN A 101 -5.01 -15.85 -12.59
N SER A 102 -6.23 -15.42 -12.89
CA SER A 102 -6.84 -14.29 -12.20
C SER A 102 -7.26 -14.69 -10.79
N VAL A 103 -7.14 -13.77 -9.86
CA VAL A 103 -7.64 -13.88 -8.49
C VAL A 103 -8.21 -12.53 -8.06
N SER A 104 -9.35 -12.55 -7.37
CA SER A 104 -9.86 -11.37 -6.65
C SER A 104 -9.41 -11.47 -5.21
N VAL A 105 -8.84 -10.38 -4.68
CA VAL A 105 -8.25 -10.34 -3.33
C VAL A 105 -8.67 -9.05 -2.65
N ASP A 106 -9.39 -9.18 -1.54
CA ASP A 106 -9.71 -8.06 -0.65
C ASP A 106 -8.89 -8.21 0.64
N ILE A 107 -8.00 -7.24 0.89
CA ILE A 107 -7.16 -7.19 2.09
C ILE A 107 -7.79 -6.18 3.05
N TYR A 108 -8.35 -6.67 4.14
CA TYR A 108 -8.95 -5.85 5.19
C TYR A 108 -7.89 -5.47 6.22
N GLY A 109 -7.82 -4.20 6.53
CA GLY A 109 -6.94 -3.66 7.56
C GLY A 109 -7.52 -2.39 8.15
N ASP A 110 -7.00 -1.98 9.31
CA ASP A 110 -7.38 -0.75 9.96
C ASP A 110 -6.79 0.45 9.24
N ALA A 111 -7.61 1.46 8.96
CA ALA A 111 -7.18 2.72 8.37
C ALA A 111 -7.86 3.89 9.07
N LEU A 112 -7.18 5.03 9.07
CA LEU A 112 -7.78 6.29 9.51
C LEU A 112 -8.74 6.80 8.44
N VAL A 113 -9.99 7.03 8.83
CA VAL A 113 -11.03 7.54 7.94
C VAL A 113 -11.64 8.83 8.49
N ALA A 114 -12.24 9.64 7.62
CA ALA A 114 -12.96 10.83 8.03
C ALA A 114 -14.20 10.46 8.87
N ALA A 115 -14.27 10.92 10.12
CA ALA A 115 -15.40 10.66 11.02
C ALA A 115 -16.68 11.43 10.59
N ARG A 116 -16.53 12.49 9.81
CA ARG A 116 -17.58 13.35 9.25
C ARG A 116 -17.16 13.90 7.91
N PRO A 117 -18.04 14.49 7.11
CA PRO A 117 -17.65 15.22 5.90
C PRO A 117 -16.67 16.34 6.23
N LEU A 118 -15.61 16.46 5.43
CA LEU A 118 -14.58 17.48 5.55
C LEU A 118 -14.52 18.32 4.25
N ASN A 119 -14.27 19.60 4.39
CA ASN A 119 -14.12 20.52 3.28
C ASN A 119 -12.64 20.78 2.93
N ARG A 120 -12.40 21.32 1.76
CA ARG A 120 -11.07 21.83 1.39
C ARG A 120 -10.63 22.93 2.37
N GLY A 121 -9.39 22.83 2.85
CA GLY A 121 -8.83 23.79 3.82
C GLY A 121 -9.11 23.45 5.27
N ASP A 122 -9.98 22.47 5.58
CA ASP A 122 -10.16 22.02 6.94
C ASP A 122 -8.85 21.46 7.48
N ARG A 123 -8.44 21.95 8.65
CA ARG A 123 -7.28 21.41 9.36
C ARG A 123 -7.71 20.17 10.16
N VAL A 124 -7.08 19.05 9.86
CA VAL A 124 -7.44 17.76 10.48
C VAL A 124 -7.14 17.80 11.99
N THR A 125 -8.17 17.49 12.77
CA THR A 125 -8.11 17.40 14.24
C THR A 125 -8.51 15.98 14.67
N PRO A 126 -8.19 15.56 15.93
CA PRO A 126 -8.57 14.24 16.42
C PRO A 126 -10.06 13.94 16.31
N ALA A 127 -10.93 14.94 16.49
CA ALA A 127 -12.39 14.78 16.39
C ALA A 127 -12.90 14.50 14.96
N MET A 128 -12.05 14.68 13.95
CA MET A 128 -12.37 14.47 12.53
C MET A 128 -11.89 13.11 12.02
N VAL A 129 -11.24 12.31 12.86
CA VAL A 129 -10.59 11.06 12.47
C VAL A 129 -11.14 9.93 13.33
N THR A 130 -11.40 8.81 12.70
CA THR A 130 -11.73 7.56 13.38
C THR A 130 -11.03 6.40 12.67
N THR A 131 -10.80 5.30 13.36
CA THR A 131 -10.26 4.09 12.77
C THR A 131 -11.39 3.21 12.29
N GLN A 132 -11.31 2.72 11.07
CA GLN A 132 -12.26 1.74 10.52
C GLN A 132 -11.49 0.66 9.76
N ARG A 133 -12.06 -0.55 9.77
CA ARG A 133 -11.59 -1.65 8.95
C ARG A 133 -12.07 -1.44 7.52
N VAL A 134 -11.15 -1.39 6.58
CA VAL A 134 -11.42 -1.10 5.16
C VAL A 134 -10.63 -2.06 4.27
N VAL A 135 -11.03 -2.20 3.02
CA VAL A 135 -10.26 -2.91 2.00
C VAL A 135 -9.08 -2.03 1.57
N VAL A 136 -7.92 -2.25 2.20
CA VAL A 136 -6.74 -1.35 2.06
C VAL A 136 -6.13 -1.39 0.67
N ASN A 137 -6.18 -2.52 -0.02
CA ASN A 137 -5.66 -2.68 -1.37
C ASN A 137 -6.57 -2.12 -2.48
N SER A 138 -7.80 -1.70 -2.13
CA SER A 138 -8.64 -0.91 -3.03
C SER A 138 -8.19 0.56 -3.09
N VAL A 139 -7.42 1.02 -2.11
CA VAL A 139 -6.95 2.40 -1.99
C VAL A 139 -5.60 2.54 -2.69
N ARG A 140 -5.61 2.85 -3.99
CA ARG A 140 -4.42 2.85 -4.88
C ARG A 140 -3.23 3.66 -4.37
N ARG A 141 -3.46 4.70 -3.54
CA ARG A 141 -2.40 5.58 -3.02
C ARG A 141 -1.96 5.22 -1.61
N GLY A 142 -2.46 4.10 -1.09
CA GLY A 142 -2.25 3.68 0.28
C GLY A 142 -3.02 4.54 1.29
N THR A 143 -3.15 4.04 2.49
CA THR A 143 -3.84 4.71 3.61
C THR A 143 -2.82 5.29 4.60
N ILE A 144 -3.18 6.40 5.24
CA ILE A 144 -2.44 6.91 6.40
C ILE A 144 -2.99 6.20 7.62
N ASN A 145 -2.14 5.45 8.33
CA ASN A 145 -2.53 4.66 9.49
C ASN A 145 -2.03 5.25 10.83
N ASP A 146 -1.07 6.18 10.77
CA ASP A 146 -0.55 6.86 11.95
C ASP A 146 -1.19 8.25 12.09
N PRO A 147 -1.93 8.52 13.19
CA PRO A 147 -2.51 9.82 13.45
C PRO A 147 -1.49 10.96 13.48
N GLN A 148 -0.24 10.71 13.90
CA GLN A 148 0.81 11.73 13.95
C GLN A 148 1.16 12.28 12.57
N HIS A 149 1.04 11.45 11.53
CA HIS A 149 1.28 11.85 10.14
C HIS A 149 0.07 12.55 9.48
N LEU A 150 -1.05 12.64 10.21
CA LEU A 150 -2.31 13.19 9.68
C LEU A 150 -2.73 14.48 10.39
N LEU A 151 -2.58 14.50 11.72
CA LEU A 151 -3.07 15.62 12.54
C LEU A 151 -2.34 16.92 12.21
N GLY A 152 -3.10 18.01 12.09
CA GLY A 152 -2.58 19.33 11.75
C GLY A 152 -2.39 19.58 10.26
N LEU A 153 -2.49 18.56 9.40
CA LEU A 153 -2.53 18.75 7.94
C LEU A 153 -3.84 19.37 7.50
N GLU A 154 -3.86 19.94 6.31
CA GLU A 154 -5.03 20.54 5.70
C GLU A 154 -5.57 19.70 4.54
N MET A 155 -6.89 19.65 4.40
CA MET A 155 -7.56 18.94 3.31
C MET A 155 -7.36 19.66 1.98
N LYS A 156 -6.87 18.97 0.95
CA LYS A 156 -6.74 19.51 -0.43
C LYS A 156 -8.07 19.57 -1.17
N ARG A 157 -8.99 18.66 -0.87
CA ARG A 157 -10.31 18.53 -1.51
C ARG A 157 -11.33 18.01 -0.49
N PRO A 158 -12.64 18.25 -0.73
CA PRO A 158 -13.66 17.71 0.17
C PRO A 158 -13.71 16.19 0.11
N VAL A 159 -14.08 15.56 1.23
CA VAL A 159 -14.30 14.12 1.38
C VAL A 159 -15.53 13.86 2.22
N ASN A 160 -16.17 12.72 1.99
CA ASN A 160 -17.30 12.25 2.80
C ASN A 160 -16.84 11.51 4.05
N ALA A 161 -17.75 11.35 5.02
CA ALA A 161 -17.53 10.45 6.15
C ALA A 161 -17.18 9.04 5.65
N GLY A 162 -16.31 8.32 6.36
CA GLY A 162 -15.85 6.98 6.01
C GLY A 162 -14.77 6.94 4.92
N THR A 163 -14.39 8.07 4.32
CA THR A 163 -13.31 8.10 3.31
C THR A 163 -11.96 7.89 3.99
N PRO A 164 -11.15 6.90 3.58
CA PRO A 164 -9.80 6.71 4.08
C PRO A 164 -8.90 7.90 3.76
N PHE A 165 -8.09 8.31 4.73
CA PHE A 165 -7.09 9.34 4.49
C PHE A 165 -5.92 8.77 3.69
N THR A 166 -5.60 9.45 2.59
CA THR A 166 -4.48 9.13 1.72
C THR A 166 -3.53 10.32 1.58
N PRO A 167 -2.24 10.14 1.27
CA PRO A 167 -1.28 11.24 1.19
C PRO A 167 -1.64 12.33 0.17
N ASP A 168 -2.43 12.01 -0.84
CA ASP A 168 -2.88 12.99 -1.84
C ASP A 168 -4.07 13.85 -1.39
N LEU A 169 -4.79 13.44 -0.35
CA LEU A 169 -5.92 14.19 0.21
C LEU A 169 -5.48 15.33 1.13
N VAL A 170 -4.30 15.26 1.69
CA VAL A 170 -3.82 16.17 2.72
C VAL A 170 -2.54 16.89 2.30
N MET A 171 -2.25 18.01 2.94
CA MET A 171 -1.04 18.79 2.72
C MET A 171 -0.63 19.50 4.01
N ALA A 172 0.64 19.86 4.11
CA ALA A 172 1.08 20.71 5.21
C ALA A 172 0.37 22.08 5.11
N PRO A 173 -0.03 22.66 6.26
CA PRO A 173 -0.62 24.00 6.28
C PRO A 173 0.38 25.05 5.81
N ASP A 174 -0.13 26.21 5.33
CA ASP A 174 0.71 27.34 5.05
C ASP A 174 1.39 27.82 6.35
N ALA A 175 2.69 27.95 6.31
CA ALA A 175 3.49 28.47 7.43
C ALA A 175 3.58 30.00 7.40
N VAL A 176 3.28 30.60 6.24
CA VAL A 176 3.21 32.02 6.01
C VAL A 176 2.05 32.29 5.07
N ALA A 177 1.11 33.14 5.46
CA ALA A 177 0.01 33.59 4.61
C ALA A 177 0.30 34.98 3.99
N ARG A 178 -0.33 35.26 2.86
CA ARG A 178 -0.24 36.57 2.24
C ARG A 178 -0.72 37.66 3.20
N GLY A 179 0.13 38.65 3.44
CA GLY A 179 -0.16 39.76 4.35
C GLY A 179 0.47 39.59 5.73
N ASP A 180 0.95 38.40 6.07
CA ASP A 180 1.59 38.14 7.35
C ASP A 180 2.87 38.94 7.51
N HIS A 181 3.12 39.35 8.75
CA HIS A 181 4.41 39.85 9.18
C HIS A 181 5.36 38.69 9.42
N VAL A 182 6.51 38.73 8.76
CA VAL A 182 7.51 37.65 8.83
C VAL A 182 8.84 38.21 9.29
N MET A 183 9.60 37.36 9.96
CA MET A 183 11.01 37.63 10.28
C MET A 183 11.89 37.12 9.14
N ILE A 184 12.55 38.07 8.46
CA ILE A 184 13.54 37.76 7.42
C ILE A 184 14.90 37.60 8.09
N THR A 185 15.51 36.44 7.93
CA THR A 185 16.88 36.17 8.35
C THR A 185 17.76 36.06 7.10
N ALA A 186 18.82 36.84 7.01
CA ALA A 186 19.85 36.71 5.99
C ALA A 186 21.13 36.24 6.66
N SER A 187 21.67 35.10 6.25
CA SER A 187 22.83 34.44 6.87
C SER A 187 23.85 33.99 5.85
N ASN A 188 25.13 34.14 6.16
CA ASN A 188 26.25 33.60 5.39
C ASN A 188 27.09 32.59 6.19
N GLY A 189 26.52 32.03 7.26
CA GLY A 189 27.19 31.07 8.15
C GLY A 189 28.00 31.70 9.30
N THR A 190 28.56 32.90 9.11
CA THR A 190 29.34 33.59 10.13
C THR A 190 28.55 34.75 10.75
N PHE A 191 27.66 35.32 9.99
CA PHE A 191 26.91 36.52 10.37
C PHE A 191 25.44 36.40 9.93
N ALA A 192 24.52 36.81 10.78
CA ALA A 192 23.09 36.78 10.52
C ALA A 192 22.44 38.16 10.81
N VAL A 193 21.70 38.69 9.85
CA VAL A 193 20.90 39.87 10.00
C VAL A 193 19.43 39.54 10.00
N LYS A 194 18.68 40.10 10.94
CA LYS A 194 17.22 39.93 11.04
C LYS A 194 16.50 41.25 10.70
N SER A 195 15.45 41.18 9.91
CA SER A 195 14.61 42.31 9.61
C SER A 195 13.14 41.88 9.52
N ARG A 196 12.22 42.85 9.71
CA ARG A 196 10.78 42.60 9.56
C ARG A 196 10.37 42.73 8.10
N GLY A 197 9.52 41.80 7.66
CA GLY A 197 8.93 41.85 6.32
C GLY A 197 7.45 41.58 6.32
N LYS A 198 6.83 41.71 5.15
CA LYS A 198 5.45 41.30 4.88
C LYS A 198 5.42 40.32 3.74
N ALA A 199 4.78 39.17 3.96
CA ALA A 199 4.62 38.14 2.94
C ALA A 199 3.66 38.62 1.83
N LEU A 200 4.03 38.41 0.58
CA LEU A 200 3.23 38.77 -0.60
C LEU A 200 2.45 37.59 -1.19
N ALA A 201 2.67 36.39 -0.69
CA ALA A 201 1.96 35.16 -1.09
C ALA A 201 1.94 34.16 0.08
N ASN A 202 1.08 33.14 -0.02
CA ASN A 202 1.11 32.01 0.88
C ASN A 202 2.30 31.11 0.54
N ALA A 203 2.87 30.45 1.56
CA ALA A 203 3.91 29.46 1.36
C ALA A 203 4.05 28.53 2.58
N ARG A 204 4.49 27.33 2.33
CA ARG A 204 4.77 26.29 3.32
C ARG A 204 6.24 26.25 3.69
N ILE A 205 6.56 25.55 4.77
CA ILE A 205 7.96 25.32 5.14
C ILE A 205 8.73 24.68 3.98
N GLY A 206 9.90 25.24 3.66
CA GLY A 206 10.75 24.80 2.54
C GLY A 206 10.45 25.46 1.20
N GLU A 207 9.27 26.07 1.02
CA GLU A 207 8.91 26.79 -0.20
C GLU A 207 9.52 28.19 -0.27
N GLN A 208 9.66 28.73 -1.49
CA GLN A 208 10.06 30.11 -1.69
C GLN A 208 8.86 31.04 -1.73
N VAL A 209 8.95 32.14 -0.99
CA VAL A 209 7.94 33.19 -0.96
C VAL A 209 8.55 34.56 -1.28
N ARG A 210 7.79 35.42 -1.94
CA ARG A 210 8.14 36.83 -2.07
C ARG A 210 7.73 37.56 -0.81
N VAL A 211 8.67 38.32 -0.23
CA VAL A 211 8.45 39.14 0.95
C VAL A 211 8.92 40.56 0.67
N GLU A 212 8.24 41.50 1.24
CA GLU A 212 8.62 42.93 1.22
C GLU A 212 9.29 43.25 2.56
N ASN A 213 10.52 43.73 2.51
CA ASN A 213 11.21 44.21 3.70
C ASN A 213 10.63 45.55 4.11
N LEU A 214 10.10 45.66 5.31
CA LEU A 214 9.40 46.87 5.79
C LEU A 214 10.31 48.07 6.02
N ALA A 215 11.61 47.86 6.25
CA ALA A 215 12.56 48.92 6.45
C ALA A 215 13.03 49.57 5.14
N SER A 216 13.15 48.79 4.05
CA SER A 216 13.69 49.26 2.77
C SER A 216 12.67 49.24 1.63
N SER A 217 11.45 48.75 1.87
CA SER A 217 10.38 48.51 0.87
C SER A 217 10.82 47.67 -0.32
N ARG A 218 11.94 46.95 -0.22
CA ARG A 218 12.45 46.07 -1.26
C ARG A 218 11.75 44.72 -1.21
N LYS A 219 11.37 44.21 -2.39
CA LYS A 219 10.79 42.88 -2.56
C LYS A 219 11.90 41.88 -2.83
N ILE A 220 11.99 40.86 -1.99
CA ILE A 220 13.01 39.81 -2.07
C ILE A 220 12.34 38.43 -2.12
N ARG A 221 13.04 37.41 -2.59
CA ARG A 221 12.65 36.00 -2.47
C ARG A 221 13.35 35.42 -1.27
N ALA A 222 12.59 34.69 -0.44
CA ALA A 222 13.10 34.02 0.74
C ALA A 222 12.50 32.63 0.83
N ARG A 223 13.18 31.70 1.47
CA ARG A 223 12.70 30.36 1.79
C ARG A 223 12.03 30.39 3.14
N VAL A 224 10.85 29.77 3.26
CA VAL A 224 10.16 29.62 4.55
C VAL A 224 10.86 28.56 5.38
N THR A 225 11.31 28.91 6.58
CA THR A 225 12.01 28.01 7.51
C THR A 225 11.13 27.59 8.69
N GLY A 226 10.03 28.33 8.94
CA GLY A 226 9.06 28.04 9.99
C GLY A 226 7.88 29.01 9.95
N PRO A 227 6.90 28.86 10.85
CA PRO A 227 5.77 29.78 10.94
C PRO A 227 6.25 31.20 11.16
N GLY A 228 5.90 32.10 10.22
CA GLY A 228 6.31 33.50 10.25
C GLY A 228 7.82 33.74 10.09
N GLN A 229 8.61 32.74 9.67
CA GLN A 229 10.06 32.84 9.51
C GLN A 229 10.48 32.53 8.09
N VAL A 230 11.33 33.38 7.54
CA VAL A 230 11.86 33.21 6.18
C VAL A 230 13.36 33.52 6.15
N GLU A 231 14.09 32.81 5.31
CA GLU A 231 15.55 32.95 5.18
C GLU A 231 15.92 33.31 3.74
N VAL A 232 16.91 34.19 3.62
CA VAL A 232 17.55 34.55 2.36
C VAL A 232 18.98 34.06 2.39
N ALA A 233 19.34 33.19 1.44
CA ALA A 233 20.73 32.81 1.23
C ALA A 233 21.51 34.03 0.67
N MET A 234 22.62 34.37 1.29
CA MET A 234 23.58 35.37 0.83
C MET A 234 24.71 34.71 0.03
#